data_e135910611ae24d134b5e3fac2d0a459
#
_entry.id   e135910611ae24d134b5e3fac2d0a459
#
_cell.length_a   1.000
_cell.length_b   1.000
_cell.length_c   1.000
_cell.angle_alpha   90.00
_cell.angle_beta   90.00
_cell.angle_gamma   90.00
#
_symmetry.space_group_name_H-M   'P 1'
#
loop_
_entity.id
_entity.type
_entity.pdbx_description
1 polymer ?
#
loop_
_entity_poly.entity_id
_entity_poly.type
_entity_poly.pdbx_seq_one_letter_code
_entity_poly.pdbx_strand_id
1 'polypeptide(L)'
;MIGVLAIIAILAVVIVPKVFSTIASSRVTNAAGSVTALKSTVTEFAGKYGTLPTTVAASRIDDLLLTAGMLESRFVVKIGTQPANPPIVGATWTYAAGAWTAAGGASQATQSRVICLVSNVTAPSAANGANYQLDGATDLPAGSRVISAVIVNATGAEARELSSKLDGDAYTATTALLADNAGKVVYAAPNAAGLTTVYIYIASQ
;
A
#
# COMPACT_ATOMS: atom_id res chain seq x y z
N MET A 1 4.28 -44.12 -26.38
CA MET A 1 4.83 -42.80 -26.07
C MET A 1 3.83 -41.64 -26.34
N ILE A 2 3.12 -41.62 -27.45
CA ILE A 2 2.16 -40.54 -27.79
C ILE A 2 1.04 -40.38 -26.75
N GLY A 3 0.52 -41.46 -26.18
CA GLY A 3 -0.54 -41.43 -25.16
C GLY A 3 -0.13 -40.74 -23.85
N VAL A 4 1.14 -40.88 -23.40
CA VAL A 4 1.66 -40.21 -22.20
C VAL A 4 1.78 -38.71 -22.43
N LEU A 5 2.23 -38.30 -23.62
CA LEU A 5 2.33 -36.87 -23.95
C LEU A 5 0.96 -36.20 -24.01
N ALA A 6 -0.07 -36.92 -24.54
CA ALA A 6 -1.43 -36.40 -24.55
C ALA A 6 -2.01 -36.20 -23.16
N ILE A 7 -1.76 -37.10 -22.21
CA ILE A 7 -2.18 -36.98 -20.82
C ILE A 7 -1.49 -35.79 -20.14
N ILE A 8 -0.17 -35.62 -20.32
CA ILE A 8 0.59 -34.51 -19.76
C ILE A 8 0.07 -33.18 -20.31
N ALA A 9 -0.21 -33.09 -21.61
CA ALA A 9 -0.76 -31.90 -22.24
C ALA A 9 -2.11 -31.47 -21.63
N ILE A 10 -3.03 -32.43 -21.43
CA ILE A 10 -4.34 -32.18 -20.84
C ILE A 10 -4.20 -31.72 -19.38
N LEU A 11 -3.32 -32.36 -18.60
CA LEU A 11 -3.07 -31.96 -17.22
C LEU A 11 -2.43 -30.55 -17.13
N ALA A 12 -1.52 -30.23 -18.03
CA ALA A 12 -0.86 -28.91 -18.05
C ALA A 12 -1.86 -27.78 -18.31
N VAL A 13 -2.82 -27.96 -19.23
CA VAL A 13 -3.84 -26.95 -19.55
C VAL A 13 -4.71 -26.59 -18.33
N VAL A 14 -4.99 -27.55 -17.45
CA VAL A 14 -5.79 -27.32 -16.24
C VAL A 14 -4.96 -26.77 -15.08
N ILE A 15 -3.73 -27.26 -14.91
CA ILE A 15 -2.90 -26.91 -13.74
C ILE A 15 -2.28 -25.52 -13.88
N VAL A 16 -1.79 -25.17 -15.06
CA VAL A 16 -1.05 -23.91 -15.29
C VAL A 16 -1.86 -22.66 -14.90
N PRO A 17 -3.12 -22.47 -15.33
CA PRO A 17 -3.89 -21.29 -14.91
C PRO A 17 -4.10 -21.23 -13.40
N LYS A 18 -4.32 -22.36 -12.74
CA LYS A 18 -4.54 -22.44 -11.30
C LYS A 18 -3.28 -22.09 -10.50
N VAL A 19 -2.12 -22.49 -10.97
CA VAL A 19 -0.84 -22.13 -10.36
C VAL A 19 -0.61 -20.61 -10.44
N PHE A 20 -0.84 -19.98 -11.57
CA PHE A 20 -0.68 -18.53 -11.71
C PHE A 20 -1.64 -17.74 -10.79
N SER A 21 -2.89 -18.15 -10.67
CA SER A 21 -3.84 -17.50 -9.76
C SER A 21 -3.40 -17.65 -8.29
N THR A 22 -2.88 -18.81 -7.90
CA THR A 22 -2.37 -19.05 -6.56
C THR A 22 -1.14 -18.18 -6.25
N ILE A 23 -0.23 -18.02 -7.22
CA ILE A 23 0.94 -17.14 -7.08
C ILE A 23 0.49 -15.68 -6.90
N ALA A 24 -0.47 -15.22 -7.69
CA ALA A 24 -1.01 -13.87 -7.56
C ALA A 24 -1.61 -13.62 -6.16
N SER A 25 -2.47 -14.53 -5.69
CA SER A 25 -3.07 -14.45 -4.35
C SER A 25 -2.02 -14.51 -3.23
N SER A 26 -0.96 -15.31 -3.38
CA SER A 26 0.17 -15.35 -2.44
C SER A 26 0.90 -14.00 -2.37
N ARG A 27 1.11 -13.31 -3.50
CA ARG A 27 1.72 -11.98 -3.54
C ARG A 27 0.87 -10.94 -2.81
N VAL A 28 -0.45 -10.97 -3.00
CA VAL A 28 -1.39 -10.09 -2.30
C VAL A 28 -1.37 -10.37 -0.80
N THR A 29 -1.34 -11.64 -0.37
CA THR A 29 -1.24 -12.03 1.04
C THR A 29 0.05 -11.51 1.67
N ASN A 30 1.17 -11.63 0.97
CA ASN A 30 2.46 -11.09 1.44
C ASN A 30 2.42 -9.56 1.55
N ALA A 31 1.76 -8.86 0.62
CA ALA A 31 1.59 -7.41 0.70
C ALA A 31 0.75 -7.01 1.92
N ALA A 32 -0.36 -7.70 2.19
CA ALA A 32 -1.18 -7.48 3.38
C ALA A 32 -0.38 -7.70 4.68
N GLY A 33 0.44 -8.76 4.73
CA GLY A 33 1.37 -9.02 5.85
C GLY A 33 2.38 -7.89 6.06
N SER A 34 2.98 -7.38 4.98
CA SER A 34 3.92 -6.25 5.03
C SER A 34 3.28 -4.97 5.58
N VAL A 35 2.03 -4.68 5.19
CA VAL A 35 1.27 -3.54 5.71
C VAL A 35 0.96 -3.71 7.20
N THR A 36 0.59 -4.92 7.62
CA THR A 36 0.31 -5.21 9.03
C THR A 36 1.57 -5.06 9.90
N ALA A 37 2.74 -5.48 9.39
CA ALA A 37 4.01 -5.27 10.08
C ALA A 37 4.37 -3.78 10.24
N LEU A 38 4.06 -2.95 9.25
CA LEU A 38 4.25 -1.49 9.35
C LEU A 38 3.43 -0.86 10.48
N LYS A 39 2.25 -1.38 10.77
CA LYS A 39 1.41 -0.86 11.85
C LYS A 39 2.11 -0.93 13.21
N SER A 40 2.79 -2.04 13.51
CA SER A 40 3.55 -2.18 14.76
C SER A 40 4.71 -1.19 14.81
N THR A 41 5.45 -1.05 13.71
CA THR A 41 6.57 -0.10 13.61
C THR A 41 6.13 1.35 13.78
N VAL A 42 5.00 1.75 13.17
CA VAL A 42 4.42 3.10 13.32
C VAL A 42 3.99 3.34 14.77
N THR A 43 3.39 2.35 15.43
CA THR A 43 3.00 2.46 16.85
C THR A 43 4.22 2.58 17.77
N GLU A 44 5.27 1.82 17.50
CA GLU A 44 6.53 1.90 18.24
C GLU A 44 7.20 3.27 18.07
N PHE A 45 7.23 3.80 16.83
CA PHE A 45 7.74 5.15 16.58
C PHE A 45 6.95 6.19 17.35
N ALA A 46 5.62 6.12 17.33
CA ALA A 46 4.75 7.03 18.07
C ALA A 46 5.00 6.98 19.58
N GLY A 47 5.25 5.81 20.14
CA GLY A 47 5.61 5.62 21.54
C GLY A 47 6.95 6.23 21.93
N LYS A 48 7.93 6.20 21.01
CA LYS A 48 9.30 6.65 21.28
C LYS A 48 9.55 8.14 20.98
N TYR A 49 8.99 8.64 19.88
CA TYR A 49 9.27 9.97 19.34
C TYR A 49 8.04 10.88 19.28
N GLY A 50 6.86 10.37 19.61
CA GLY A 50 5.60 11.10 19.47
C GLY A 50 5.03 10.99 18.04
N THR A 51 4.40 12.07 17.55
CA THR A 51 3.72 12.06 16.25
C THR A 51 4.71 12.01 15.08
N LEU A 52 4.36 11.24 14.06
CA LEU A 52 5.14 11.25 12.82
C LEU A 52 5.02 12.61 12.11
N PRO A 53 6.11 13.09 11.48
CA PRO A 53 6.06 14.29 10.67
C PRO A 53 5.24 14.02 9.39
N THR A 54 4.51 15.04 8.94
CA THR A 54 3.78 14.98 7.68
C THR A 54 4.74 14.98 6.49
N THR A 55 4.40 14.23 5.46
CA THR A 55 5.12 14.21 4.18
C THR A 55 4.27 14.81 3.07
N VAL A 56 4.89 15.27 1.99
CA VAL A 56 4.16 15.48 0.74
C VAL A 56 3.83 14.11 0.11
N ALA A 57 2.78 14.04 -0.69
CA ALA A 57 2.31 12.77 -1.26
C ALA A 57 3.37 12.00 -2.08
N ALA A 58 4.34 12.70 -2.66
CA ALA A 58 5.44 12.12 -3.43
C ALA A 58 6.65 11.71 -2.58
N SER A 59 6.66 12.00 -1.28
CA SER A 59 7.72 11.60 -0.34
C SER A 59 7.38 10.26 0.32
N ARG A 60 8.30 9.78 1.16
CA ARG A 60 8.12 8.53 1.90
C ARG A 60 8.56 8.66 3.34
N ILE A 61 7.76 8.09 4.24
CA ILE A 61 8.04 8.08 5.68
C ILE A 61 8.85 6.84 6.11
N ASP A 62 8.88 5.80 5.29
CA ASP A 62 9.65 4.60 5.60
C ASP A 62 11.17 4.86 5.60
N ASP A 63 11.67 5.90 4.90
CA ASP A 63 13.06 6.35 5.05
C ASP A 63 13.33 6.93 6.45
N LEU A 64 12.33 7.60 7.06
CA LEU A 64 12.40 8.04 8.46
C LEU A 64 12.48 6.84 9.42
N LEU A 65 11.59 5.87 9.25
CA LEU A 65 11.55 4.68 10.10
C LEU A 65 12.84 3.86 9.99
N LEU A 66 13.46 3.82 8.80
CA LEU A 66 14.78 3.26 8.56
C LEU A 66 15.87 4.01 9.34
N THR A 67 15.90 5.35 9.22
CA THR A 67 16.87 6.22 9.93
C THR A 67 16.72 6.13 11.44
N ALA A 68 15.50 5.97 11.94
CA ALA A 68 15.20 5.75 13.36
C ALA A 68 15.58 4.34 13.86
N GLY A 69 16.03 3.43 12.97
CA GLY A 69 16.42 2.07 13.30
C GLY A 69 15.24 1.14 13.62
N MET A 70 14.03 1.48 13.18
CA MET A 70 12.81 0.71 13.42
C MET A 70 12.41 -0.20 12.25
N LEU A 71 12.96 0.04 11.06
CA LEU A 71 12.85 -0.83 9.90
C LEU A 71 14.25 -1.26 9.46
N GLU A 72 14.38 -2.49 8.97
CA GLU A 72 15.61 -3.00 8.37
C GLU A 72 15.72 -2.65 6.88
N SER A 73 14.56 -2.47 6.22
CA SER A 73 14.49 -2.15 4.78
C SER A 73 13.28 -1.29 4.48
N ARG A 74 13.33 -0.59 3.33
CA ARG A 74 12.19 0.16 2.80
C ARG A 74 10.97 -0.72 2.59
N PHE A 75 9.79 -0.12 2.66
CA PHE A 75 8.56 -0.80 2.30
C PHE A 75 8.58 -1.24 0.83
N VAL A 76 8.52 -2.54 0.62
CA VAL A 76 8.51 -3.17 -0.71
C VAL A 76 7.46 -4.27 -0.72
N VAL A 77 6.65 -4.30 -1.77
CA VAL A 77 5.64 -5.33 -2.02
C VAL A 77 5.85 -6.01 -3.36
N LYS A 78 5.35 -7.21 -3.52
CA LYS A 78 5.48 -8.01 -4.75
C LYS A 78 4.36 -7.78 -5.76
N ILE A 79 3.46 -6.83 -5.48
CA ILE A 79 2.38 -6.36 -6.37
C ILE A 79 2.66 -4.92 -6.80
N GLY A 80 2.07 -4.50 -7.91
CA GLY A 80 2.29 -3.17 -8.47
C GLY A 80 3.71 -2.95 -8.99
N THR A 81 4.14 -1.67 -9.01
CA THR A 81 5.47 -1.29 -9.50
C THR A 81 6.56 -1.83 -8.58
N GLN A 82 7.49 -2.58 -9.16
CA GLN A 82 8.65 -3.07 -8.44
C GLN A 82 9.64 -1.92 -8.15
N PRO A 83 10.49 -2.06 -7.10
CA PRO A 83 11.51 -1.06 -6.78
C PRO A 83 12.42 -0.77 -7.97
N ALA A 84 12.80 0.50 -8.13
CA ALA A 84 13.79 0.90 -9.13
C ALA A 84 15.16 0.30 -8.81
N ASN A 85 15.91 0.00 -9.86
CA ASN A 85 17.30 -0.43 -9.75
C ASN A 85 18.17 0.43 -10.69
N PRO A 86 19.08 1.31 -10.18
CA PRO A 86 19.35 1.54 -8.75
C PRO A 86 18.16 2.18 -7.99
N PRO A 87 18.11 2.03 -6.67
CA PRO A 87 17.04 2.61 -5.86
C PRO A 87 16.99 4.14 -5.98
N ILE A 88 15.78 4.71 -6.06
CA ILE A 88 15.60 6.16 -6.04
C ILE A 88 16.00 6.69 -4.65
N VAL A 89 16.89 7.68 -4.64
CA VAL A 89 17.37 8.30 -3.39
C VAL A 89 16.23 9.12 -2.76
N GLY A 90 15.81 8.72 -1.58
CA GLY A 90 14.81 9.42 -0.78
C GLY A 90 15.38 10.61 0.01
N ALA A 91 14.54 11.25 0.80
CA ALA A 91 14.96 12.33 1.71
C ALA A 91 15.88 11.78 2.79
N THR A 92 16.86 12.60 3.17
CA THR A 92 17.67 12.37 4.38
C THR A 92 16.91 12.90 5.59
N TRP A 93 16.72 12.07 6.61
CA TRP A 93 16.05 12.43 7.84
C TRP A 93 17.07 12.65 8.96
N THR A 94 16.87 13.72 9.71
CA THR A 94 17.70 14.06 10.87
C THR A 94 16.82 14.37 12.07
N TYR A 95 17.25 13.91 13.26
CA TYR A 95 16.59 14.21 14.52
C TYR A 95 17.40 15.28 15.25
N ALA A 96 16.80 16.44 15.45
CA ALA A 96 17.42 17.56 16.19
C ALA A 96 16.37 18.34 16.95
N ALA A 97 16.72 18.81 18.15
CA ALA A 97 15.85 19.62 19.01
C ALA A 97 14.45 19.01 19.27
N GLY A 98 14.38 17.67 19.37
CA GLY A 98 13.11 16.97 19.63
C GLY A 98 12.22 16.79 18.40
N ALA A 99 12.69 17.09 17.20
CA ALA A 99 11.92 16.97 15.97
C ALA A 99 12.67 16.24 14.84
N TRP A 100 11.94 15.52 14.01
CA TRP A 100 12.45 14.93 12.78
C TRP A 100 12.25 15.89 11.62
N THR A 101 13.29 16.13 10.85
CA THR A 101 13.27 16.97 9.65
C THR A 101 13.81 16.22 8.45
N ALA A 102 13.20 16.44 7.28
CA ALA A 102 13.63 15.88 6.02
C ALA A 102 14.34 16.91 5.16
N ALA A 103 15.41 16.51 4.47
CA ALA A 103 16.10 17.34 3.50
C ALA A 103 16.40 16.57 2.22
N GLY A 104 16.27 17.26 1.07
CA GLY A 104 16.60 16.71 -0.25
C GLY A 104 15.71 15.53 -0.66
N GLY A 105 16.24 14.70 -1.53
CA GLY A 105 15.59 13.49 -2.05
C GLY A 105 14.83 13.72 -3.35
N ALA A 106 14.84 12.69 -4.22
CA ALA A 106 14.05 12.67 -5.44
C ALA A 106 12.61 12.23 -5.17
N SER A 107 11.68 12.60 -6.06
CA SER A 107 10.29 12.18 -5.98
C SER A 107 10.18 10.65 -5.98
N GLN A 108 9.39 10.13 -5.04
CA GLN A 108 9.10 8.71 -4.87
C GLN A 108 7.72 8.33 -5.42
N ALA A 109 7.09 9.22 -6.20
CA ALA A 109 5.70 9.05 -6.66
C ALA A 109 5.45 7.75 -7.44
N THR A 110 6.45 7.26 -8.16
CA THR A 110 6.38 6.04 -8.97
C THR A 110 6.66 4.75 -8.19
N GLN A 111 7.02 4.84 -6.92
CA GLN A 111 7.39 3.70 -6.08
C GLN A 111 6.35 3.45 -5.00
N SER A 112 6.16 2.18 -4.64
CA SER A 112 5.41 1.82 -3.44
C SER A 112 6.15 2.35 -2.22
N ARG A 113 5.41 2.97 -1.28
CA ARG A 113 5.96 3.74 -0.17
C ARG A 113 4.98 3.89 0.99
N VAL A 114 5.46 4.40 2.10
CA VAL A 114 4.60 4.84 3.21
C VAL A 114 4.60 6.36 3.25
N ILE A 115 3.43 6.97 3.43
CA ILE A 115 3.22 8.42 3.51
C ILE A 115 2.53 8.78 4.83
N CYS A 116 2.69 10.03 5.27
CA CYS A 116 1.96 10.61 6.37
C CYS A 116 1.36 11.95 5.91
N LEU A 117 0.05 12.00 5.74
CA LEU A 117 -0.69 13.16 5.25
C LEU A 117 -1.66 13.66 6.31
N VAL A 118 -2.08 14.92 6.17
CA VAL A 118 -3.13 15.49 7.02
C VAL A 118 -4.49 15.24 6.38
N SER A 119 -5.43 14.68 7.16
CA SER A 119 -6.82 14.53 6.74
C SER A 119 -7.50 15.90 6.57
N ASN A 120 -8.29 16.05 5.54
CA ASN A 120 -9.24 17.14 5.36
C ASN A 120 -10.67 16.58 5.42
N VAL A 121 -11.65 17.43 5.74
CA VAL A 121 -13.07 17.03 5.90
C VAL A 121 -13.71 16.85 4.53
N THR A 122 -13.25 15.92 3.74
CA THR A 122 -13.89 15.57 2.46
C THR A 122 -14.07 14.06 2.41
N ALA A 123 -15.15 13.61 1.80
CA ALA A 123 -15.37 12.21 1.51
C ALA A 123 -14.11 11.57 0.94
N PRO A 124 -13.82 10.29 1.22
CA PRO A 124 -12.61 9.65 0.76
C PRO A 124 -12.50 9.81 -0.74
N SER A 125 -11.45 10.49 -1.15
CA SER A 125 -11.03 10.51 -2.54
C SER A 125 -10.06 9.36 -2.70
N ALA A 126 -10.36 8.43 -3.57
CA ALA A 126 -9.46 7.33 -3.96
C ALA A 126 -8.09 7.80 -4.47
N ALA A 127 -7.80 9.10 -4.39
CA ALA A 127 -6.64 9.71 -4.99
C ALA A 127 -5.52 10.09 -4.01
N ASN A 128 -5.73 10.14 -2.70
CA ASN A 128 -4.75 10.84 -1.84
C ASN A 128 -4.23 10.10 -0.60
N GLY A 129 -4.87 9.04 -0.14
CA GLY A 129 -4.42 8.31 1.06
C GLY A 129 -4.45 9.11 2.37
N ALA A 130 -5.18 10.22 2.42
CA ALA A 130 -5.35 11.04 3.62
C ALA A 130 -6.75 10.92 4.22
N ASN A 131 -7.74 10.58 3.40
CA ASN A 131 -9.14 10.52 3.80
C ASN A 131 -9.65 9.09 3.73
N TYR A 132 -10.28 8.62 4.81
CA TYR A 132 -10.80 7.27 4.92
C TYR A 132 -12.12 7.28 5.68
N GLN A 133 -13.01 6.37 5.31
CA GLN A 133 -14.23 6.02 6.04
C GLN A 133 -14.09 4.58 6.55
N LEU A 134 -13.46 4.42 7.71
CA LEU A 134 -13.09 3.09 8.25
C LEU A 134 -14.33 2.23 8.60
N ASP A 135 -15.45 2.86 8.87
CA ASP A 135 -16.77 2.24 9.11
C ASP A 135 -17.68 2.31 7.86
N GLY A 136 -17.16 2.79 6.73
CA GLY A 136 -17.88 2.97 5.48
C GLY A 136 -18.78 4.22 5.42
N ALA A 137 -18.81 5.05 6.47
CA ALA A 137 -19.71 6.20 6.55
C ALA A 137 -19.09 7.47 7.15
N THR A 138 -18.25 7.32 8.19
CA THR A 138 -17.72 8.44 8.96
C THR A 138 -16.32 8.81 8.52
N ASP A 139 -16.11 10.06 8.11
CA ASP A 139 -14.80 10.58 7.75
C ASP A 139 -13.87 10.69 8.96
N LEU A 140 -12.58 10.49 8.75
CA LEU A 140 -11.58 10.78 9.76
C LEU A 140 -11.62 12.28 10.12
N PRO A 141 -11.40 12.64 11.41
CA PRO A 141 -11.39 14.03 11.82
C PRO A 141 -10.38 14.87 11.02
N ALA A 142 -10.79 16.08 10.62
CA ALA A 142 -9.89 17.01 9.97
C ALA A 142 -8.68 17.35 10.85
N GLY A 143 -7.52 17.46 10.24
CA GLY A 143 -6.27 17.73 10.94
C GLY A 143 -5.57 16.48 11.48
N SER A 144 -6.21 15.30 11.46
CA SER A 144 -5.56 14.04 11.83
C SER A 144 -4.41 13.73 10.89
N ARG A 145 -3.29 13.30 11.44
CA ARG A 145 -2.15 12.78 10.66
C ARG A 145 -2.40 11.34 10.31
N VAL A 146 -2.63 11.06 9.04
CA VAL A 146 -2.97 9.74 8.52
C VAL A 146 -1.74 9.10 7.89
N ILE A 147 -1.36 7.95 8.40
CA ILE A 147 -0.25 7.15 7.87
C ILE A 147 -0.86 6.08 6.95
N SER A 148 -0.40 6.06 5.70
CA SER A 148 -0.90 5.16 4.68
C SER A 148 0.24 4.49 3.93
N ALA A 149 0.08 3.20 3.62
CA ALA A 149 0.90 2.53 2.61
C ALA A 149 0.31 2.80 1.23
N VAL A 150 1.17 3.11 0.29
CA VAL A 150 0.83 3.37 -1.12
C VAL A 150 1.44 2.30 -1.98
N ILE A 151 0.63 1.62 -2.77
CA ILE A 151 1.07 0.62 -3.75
C ILE A 151 0.71 1.16 -5.13
N VAL A 152 1.73 1.43 -5.94
CA VAL A 152 1.56 2.07 -7.25
C VAL A 152 1.46 1.02 -8.35
N ASN A 153 0.56 1.25 -9.31
CA ASN A 153 0.33 0.39 -10.47
C ASN A 153 -0.05 -1.07 -10.11
N ALA A 154 -0.82 -1.25 -9.06
CA ALA A 154 -1.46 -2.55 -8.81
C ALA A 154 -2.55 -2.80 -9.87
N THR A 155 -2.76 -4.04 -10.27
CA THR A 155 -3.91 -4.38 -11.11
C THR A 155 -5.21 -4.25 -10.31
N GLY A 156 -6.33 -3.97 -10.99
CA GLY A 156 -7.63 -3.89 -10.32
C GLY A 156 -8.02 -5.18 -9.57
N ALA A 157 -7.58 -6.33 -10.06
CA ALA A 157 -7.78 -7.62 -9.39
C ALA A 157 -6.98 -7.72 -8.08
N GLU A 158 -5.70 -7.33 -8.10
CA GLU A 158 -4.84 -7.29 -6.90
C GLU A 158 -5.37 -6.28 -5.87
N ALA A 159 -5.79 -5.10 -6.33
CA ALA A 159 -6.37 -4.06 -5.47
C ALA A 159 -7.63 -4.55 -4.75
N ARG A 160 -8.55 -5.17 -5.50
CA ARG A 160 -9.79 -5.74 -4.95
C ARG A 160 -9.52 -6.89 -3.98
N GLU A 161 -8.62 -7.81 -4.32
CA GLU A 161 -8.25 -8.92 -3.43
C GLU A 161 -7.59 -8.42 -2.15
N LEU A 162 -6.77 -7.35 -2.24
CA LEU A 162 -6.15 -6.72 -1.08
C LEU A 162 -7.20 -6.06 -0.17
N SER A 163 -8.20 -5.37 -0.74
CA SER A 163 -9.34 -4.82 -0.01
C SER A 163 -10.14 -5.92 0.70
N SER A 164 -10.51 -6.99 -0.01
CA SER A 164 -11.23 -8.12 0.59
C SER A 164 -10.47 -8.77 1.77
N LYS A 165 -9.12 -8.84 1.70
CA LYS A 165 -8.30 -9.41 2.79
C LYS A 165 -8.15 -8.49 4.00
N LEU A 166 -8.13 -7.17 3.82
CA LEU A 166 -7.88 -6.19 4.89
C LEU A 166 -9.15 -5.59 5.48
N ASP A 167 -10.20 -5.42 4.67
CA ASP A 167 -11.47 -4.81 5.06
C ASP A 167 -12.64 -5.79 5.09
N GLY A 168 -12.47 -6.95 4.45
CA GLY A 168 -13.56 -7.90 4.23
C GLY A 168 -14.49 -7.47 3.10
N ASP A 169 -15.36 -8.39 2.68
CA ASP A 169 -16.18 -8.22 1.48
C ASP A 169 -17.24 -7.12 1.59
N ALA A 170 -17.60 -6.71 2.81
CA ALA A 170 -18.60 -5.65 3.04
C ALA A 170 -18.15 -4.26 2.54
N TYR A 171 -16.84 -4.00 2.53
CA TYR A 171 -16.24 -2.73 2.12
C TYR A 171 -15.44 -2.85 0.83
N THR A 172 -15.51 -3.98 0.16
CA THR A 172 -14.76 -4.23 -1.07
C THR A 172 -15.62 -3.95 -2.30
N ALA A 173 -15.05 -3.26 -3.29
CA ALA A 173 -15.72 -3.04 -4.57
C ALA A 173 -16.23 -4.33 -5.20
N THR A 174 -17.42 -4.31 -5.76
CA THR A 174 -18.10 -5.52 -6.31
C THR A 174 -17.34 -6.14 -7.48
N THR A 175 -16.62 -5.33 -8.24
CA THR A 175 -15.79 -5.79 -9.37
C THR A 175 -14.41 -5.13 -9.35
N ALA A 176 -13.43 -5.75 -10.00
CA ALA A 176 -12.06 -5.22 -10.13
C ALA A 176 -11.94 -3.95 -11.02
N LEU A 177 -13.01 -3.51 -11.64
CA LEU A 177 -13.05 -2.33 -12.53
C LEU A 177 -13.62 -1.08 -11.85
N LEU A 178 -14.15 -1.20 -10.64
CA LEU A 178 -14.74 -0.11 -9.89
C LEU A 178 -13.74 0.48 -8.89
N ALA A 179 -13.95 1.74 -8.54
CA ALA A 179 -13.26 2.37 -7.42
C ALA A 179 -13.74 1.77 -6.09
N ASP A 180 -12.87 1.81 -5.10
CA ASP A 180 -13.18 1.48 -3.72
C ASP A 180 -12.84 2.68 -2.83
N ASN A 181 -13.84 3.20 -2.14
CA ASN A 181 -13.72 4.40 -1.32
C ASN A 181 -14.11 4.16 0.16
N ALA A 182 -14.38 2.91 0.53
CA ALA A 182 -14.79 2.55 1.89
C ALA A 182 -13.74 1.68 2.58
N GLY A 183 -13.69 1.72 3.91
CA GLY A 183 -12.78 0.91 4.70
C GLY A 183 -11.35 1.46 4.77
N LYS A 184 -10.40 0.58 4.99
CA LYS A 184 -8.95 0.87 5.12
C LYS A 184 -8.22 0.88 3.79
N VAL A 185 -8.78 0.23 2.77
CA VAL A 185 -8.16 0.11 1.45
C VAL A 185 -8.97 0.91 0.45
N VAL A 186 -8.40 1.98 -0.07
CA VAL A 186 -9.08 2.84 -1.03
C VAL A 186 -8.27 2.96 -2.32
N TYR A 187 -8.95 2.94 -3.46
CA TYR A 187 -8.32 3.08 -4.78
C TYR A 187 -9.32 3.59 -5.82
N ALA A 188 -8.80 4.33 -6.81
CA ALA A 188 -9.59 4.75 -7.97
C ALA A 188 -9.90 3.57 -8.90
N ALA A 189 -10.92 3.70 -9.73
CA ALA A 189 -11.15 2.77 -10.82
C ALA A 189 -9.86 2.62 -11.66
N PRO A 190 -9.49 1.38 -12.05
CA PRO A 190 -8.30 1.16 -12.86
C PRO A 190 -8.35 1.96 -14.17
N ASN A 191 -7.20 2.46 -14.59
CA ASN A 191 -7.03 3.18 -15.85
C ASN A 191 -7.16 2.23 -17.07
N ALA A 192 -7.00 2.77 -18.28
CA ALA A 192 -7.10 1.99 -19.52
C ALA A 192 -6.09 0.82 -19.61
N ALA A 193 -4.99 0.87 -18.85
CA ALA A 193 -4.02 -0.24 -18.74
C ALA A 193 -4.40 -1.26 -17.66
N GLY A 194 -5.55 -1.10 -16.99
CA GLY A 194 -6.01 -1.97 -15.90
C GLY A 194 -5.27 -1.76 -14.58
N LEU A 195 -4.57 -0.64 -14.41
CA LEU A 195 -3.72 -0.32 -13.26
C LEU A 195 -4.33 0.78 -12.41
N THR A 196 -4.13 0.69 -11.10
CA THR A 196 -4.55 1.70 -10.12
C THR A 196 -3.50 1.89 -9.04
N THR A 197 -3.59 2.98 -8.30
CA THR A 197 -2.82 3.20 -7.06
C THR A 197 -3.69 2.88 -5.87
N VAL A 198 -3.21 2.00 -5.02
CA VAL A 198 -3.91 1.56 -3.81
C VAL A 198 -3.32 2.28 -2.61
N TYR A 199 -4.19 2.86 -1.79
CA TYR A 199 -3.86 3.49 -0.52
C TYR A 199 -4.44 2.66 0.61
N ILE A 200 -3.61 2.31 1.59
CA ILE A 200 -4.00 1.44 2.70
C ILE A 200 -3.74 2.18 4.00
N TYR A 201 -4.80 2.39 4.77
CA TYR A 201 -4.72 2.99 6.09
C TYR A 201 -3.92 2.12 7.06
N ILE A 202 -2.97 2.72 7.76
CA ILE A 202 -2.16 2.06 8.79
C ILE A 202 -2.57 2.56 10.18
N ALA A 203 -2.53 3.87 10.38
CA ALA A 203 -2.86 4.52 11.63
C ALA A 203 -3.22 6.00 11.42
N SER A 204 -3.87 6.62 12.41
CA SER A 204 -4.06 8.07 12.51
C SER A 204 -3.63 8.57 13.90
N GLN A 205 -3.12 9.80 13.95
CA GLN A 205 -2.63 10.48 15.16
C GLN A 205 -3.20 11.88 15.27
#